data_1358a16f2167847cb5e9a84ea96591ba
#
_entry.id   1358a16f2167847cb5e9a84ea96591ba
#
_cell.length_a   1.000
_cell.length_b   1.000
_cell.length_c   1.000
_cell.angle_alpha   90.00
_cell.angle_beta   90.00
_cell.angle_gamma   90.00
#
_symmetry.space_group_name_H-M   'P 1'
#
loop_
_entity.id
_entity.type
_entity.pdbx_description
1 polymer ?
#
loop_
_entity_poly.entity_id
_entity_poly.type
_entity_poly.pdbx_seq_one_letter_code
_entity_poly.pdbx_strand_id
1 'polypeptide(L)'
;MKLRKIFAAVVLFLSAGTAMAQQMPAIPVDKNVKIGRLDNGLTYYIRHNSYPENVASFYIAQKVGSINENDDQRGLAHLLEHLAFNGTDHFKGNSLQDYLQSIGVQYGRNLNAYTAVEKTVYYFTDVPTTRTTAVDSCMLILKDWSNGISLTEDAIESERDVVHNEYRMRIVGQQRMIERSLPKLYQG
;
A
#
# COMPACT_ATOMS: atom_id res chain seq x y z
N MET A 1 61.29 -5.25 -9.30
CA MET A 1 60.86 -5.11 -7.89
C MET A 1 60.03 -3.86 -7.59
N LYS A 2 60.29 -2.70 -8.23
CA LYS A 2 59.53 -1.46 -7.99
C LYS A 2 58.08 -1.47 -8.50
N LEU A 3 57.81 -2.05 -9.68
CA LEU A 3 56.49 -2.09 -10.31
C LEU A 3 55.45 -2.93 -9.50
N ARG A 4 55.88 -4.06 -8.95
CA ARG A 4 55.05 -4.93 -8.11
C ARG A 4 54.61 -4.28 -6.77
N LYS A 5 55.47 -3.42 -6.20
CA LYS A 5 55.16 -2.66 -4.97
C LYS A 5 54.17 -1.53 -5.26
N ILE A 6 54.24 -0.89 -6.43
CA ILE A 6 53.27 0.14 -6.82
C ILE A 6 51.91 -0.47 -7.12
N PHE A 7 51.84 -1.64 -7.77
CA PHE A 7 50.60 -2.34 -8.04
C PHE A 7 49.92 -2.79 -6.73
N ALA A 8 50.67 -3.32 -5.76
CA ALA A 8 50.15 -3.70 -4.45
C ALA A 8 49.62 -2.50 -3.65
N ALA A 9 50.28 -1.34 -3.71
CA ALA A 9 49.83 -0.12 -3.05
C ALA A 9 48.55 0.44 -3.67
N VAL A 10 48.40 0.41 -5.00
CA VAL A 10 47.17 0.86 -5.68
C VAL A 10 45.99 -0.07 -5.41
N VAL A 11 46.20 -1.37 -5.33
CA VAL A 11 45.15 -2.34 -4.97
C VAL A 11 44.71 -2.17 -3.51
N LEU A 12 45.65 -1.89 -2.60
CA LEU A 12 45.31 -1.59 -1.19
C LEU A 12 44.52 -0.28 -1.04
N PHE A 13 44.85 0.75 -1.82
CA PHE A 13 44.10 2.03 -1.80
C PHE A 13 42.71 1.88 -2.40
N LEU A 14 42.52 1.08 -3.45
CA LEU A 14 41.21 0.79 -4.03
C LEU A 14 40.33 -0.06 -3.09
N SER A 15 40.92 -1.01 -2.35
CA SER A 15 40.18 -1.81 -1.37
C SER A 15 39.83 -1.05 -0.08
N ALA A 16 40.64 -0.05 0.32
CA ALA A 16 40.30 0.82 1.45
C ALA A 16 39.18 1.80 1.13
N GLY A 17 39.02 2.21 -0.15
CA GLY A 17 37.91 3.07 -0.59
C GLY A 17 36.57 2.40 -0.62
N THR A 18 36.50 1.06 -0.77
CA THR A 18 35.24 0.30 -0.77
C THR A 18 34.74 -0.09 0.63
N ALA A 19 35.58 0.03 1.65
CA ALA A 19 35.19 -0.28 3.04
C ALA A 19 34.46 0.86 3.77
N MET A 20 34.37 2.03 3.15
CA MET A 20 33.55 3.15 3.62
C MET A 20 32.19 3.13 2.94
N ALA A 21 31.49 1.99 2.93
CA ALA A 21 30.05 2.01 2.83
C ALA A 21 29.55 2.78 4.07
N GLN A 22 29.37 4.09 3.92
CA GLN A 22 28.76 4.91 4.96
C GLN A 22 27.44 4.24 5.33
N GLN A 23 27.38 3.64 6.52
CA GLN A 23 26.10 3.29 7.12
C GLN A 23 25.33 4.60 7.18
N MET A 24 24.36 4.75 6.31
CA MET A 24 23.46 5.90 6.41
C MET A 24 22.88 5.89 7.81
N PRO A 25 22.96 7.00 8.55
CA PRO A 25 22.39 7.06 9.88
C PRO A 25 20.92 6.70 9.79
N ALA A 26 20.46 5.85 10.70
CA ALA A 26 19.05 5.48 10.76
C ALA A 26 18.20 6.76 10.83
N ILE A 27 17.21 6.88 9.97
CA ILE A 27 16.28 8.00 10.00
C ILE A 27 15.58 7.98 11.37
N PRO A 28 15.68 9.05 12.17
CA PRO A 28 15.05 9.07 13.49
C PRO A 28 13.52 8.99 13.33
N VAL A 29 12.90 8.14 14.14
CA VAL A 29 11.44 8.06 14.22
C VAL A 29 10.90 9.37 14.80
N ASP A 30 9.86 9.94 14.19
CA ASP A 30 9.17 11.13 14.69
C ASP A 30 8.62 10.83 16.11
N LYS A 31 9.05 11.60 17.10
CA LYS A 31 8.65 11.44 18.51
C LYS A 31 7.15 11.65 18.75
N ASN A 32 6.46 12.31 17.82
CA ASN A 32 5.03 12.56 17.89
C ASN A 32 4.18 11.41 17.32
N VAL A 33 4.82 10.36 16.78
CA VAL A 33 4.12 9.16 16.31
C VAL A 33 4.01 8.16 17.45
N LYS A 34 2.77 7.80 17.81
CA LYS A 34 2.49 6.66 18.68
C LYS A 34 2.48 5.40 17.83
N ILE A 35 3.35 4.46 18.17
CA ILE A 35 3.44 3.15 17.51
C ILE A 35 3.02 2.10 18.51
N GLY A 36 2.15 1.17 18.10
CA GLY A 36 1.76 0.04 18.91
C GLY A 36 1.44 -1.18 18.06
N ARG A 37 1.21 -2.30 18.73
CA ARG A 37 0.87 -3.56 18.09
C ARG A 37 -0.29 -4.19 18.83
N LEU A 38 -1.28 -4.67 18.08
CA LEU A 38 -2.41 -5.43 18.61
C LEU A 38 -2.03 -6.90 18.78
N ASP A 39 -2.80 -7.64 19.59
CA ASP A 39 -2.56 -9.06 19.88
C ASP A 39 -2.57 -9.94 18.62
N ASN A 40 -3.35 -9.56 17.61
CA ASN A 40 -3.37 -10.21 16.30
C ASN A 40 -2.17 -9.90 15.41
N GLY A 41 -1.22 -9.08 15.90
CA GLY A 41 0.01 -8.72 15.19
C GLY A 41 -0.07 -7.45 14.32
N LEU A 42 -1.26 -6.84 14.17
CA LEU A 42 -1.41 -5.60 13.43
C LEU A 42 -0.64 -4.46 14.13
N THR A 43 0.21 -3.77 13.39
CA THR A 43 0.94 -2.59 13.88
C THR A 43 0.18 -1.33 13.50
N TYR A 44 0.00 -0.44 14.46
CA TYR A 44 -0.66 0.84 14.21
C TYR A 44 0.26 2.03 14.47
N TYR A 45 0.01 3.10 13.75
CA TYR A 45 0.71 4.37 13.84
C TYR A 45 -0.33 5.48 14.00
N ILE A 46 -0.21 6.28 15.05
CA ILE A 46 -1.10 7.42 15.29
C ILE A 46 -0.23 8.67 15.43
N ARG A 47 -0.51 9.67 14.62
CA ARG A 47 0.15 10.96 14.66
C ARG A 47 -0.87 12.09 14.75
N HIS A 48 -0.70 12.96 15.74
CA HIS A 48 -1.46 14.20 15.81
C HIS A 48 -0.83 15.25 14.88
N ASN A 49 -1.65 15.88 14.07
CA ASN A 49 -1.31 17.04 13.23
C ASN A 49 -2.22 18.20 13.60
N SER A 50 -1.65 19.41 13.68
CA SER A 50 -2.40 20.63 13.98
C SER A 50 -3.01 21.28 12.73
N TYR A 51 -2.61 20.82 11.54
CA TYR A 51 -3.10 21.35 10.27
C TYR A 51 -3.20 20.23 9.22
N PRO A 52 -4.31 20.15 8.42
CA PRO A 52 -5.54 20.93 8.58
C PRO A 52 -6.28 20.62 9.89
N GLU A 53 -7.00 21.60 10.45
CA GLU A 53 -7.75 21.41 11.68
C GLU A 53 -9.02 20.59 11.47
N ASN A 54 -9.41 19.84 12.50
CA ASN A 54 -10.68 19.11 12.57
C ASN A 54 -10.89 18.04 11.48
N VAL A 55 -9.81 17.53 10.91
CA VAL A 55 -9.84 16.42 9.96
C VAL A 55 -8.85 15.33 10.35
N ALA A 56 -9.16 14.10 9.93
CA ALA A 56 -8.27 12.94 10.08
C ALA A 56 -8.11 12.20 8.75
N SER A 57 -6.97 11.54 8.61
CA SER A 57 -6.68 10.64 7.50
C SER A 57 -6.50 9.22 8.04
N PHE A 58 -7.09 8.25 7.35
CA PHE A 58 -7.09 6.85 7.70
C PHE A 58 -6.44 6.04 6.59
N TYR A 59 -5.53 5.15 6.99
CA TYR A 59 -4.80 4.28 6.07
C TYR A 59 -4.77 2.88 6.63
N ILE A 60 -4.96 1.88 5.77
CA ILE A 60 -4.58 0.51 6.06
C ILE A 60 -3.67 0.01 4.94
N ALA A 61 -2.51 -0.52 5.30
CA ALA A 61 -1.55 -1.08 4.39
C ALA A 61 -1.36 -2.58 4.70
N GLN A 62 -1.68 -3.40 3.73
CA GLN A 62 -1.49 -4.84 3.77
C GLN A 62 -0.22 -5.20 3.01
N LYS A 63 0.64 -6.05 3.59
CA LYS A 63 1.84 -6.58 2.93
C LYS A 63 1.47 -7.73 1.99
N VAL A 64 0.53 -7.45 1.09
CA VAL A 64 0.03 -8.36 0.06
C VAL A 64 -0.04 -7.56 -1.24
N GLY A 65 0.60 -8.09 -2.27
CA GLY A 65 0.64 -7.49 -3.60
C GLY A 65 0.96 -8.55 -4.65
N SER A 66 1.26 -8.13 -5.87
CA SER A 66 1.47 -9.06 -6.99
C SER A 66 2.64 -10.03 -6.80
N ILE A 67 3.60 -9.76 -5.91
CA ILE A 67 4.69 -10.69 -5.58
C ILE A 67 4.21 -11.95 -4.84
N ASN A 68 3.05 -11.88 -4.19
CA ASN A 68 2.46 -13.00 -3.46
C ASN A 68 1.61 -13.91 -4.35
N GLU A 69 1.44 -13.57 -5.63
CA GLU A 69 0.61 -14.28 -6.58
C GLU A 69 1.41 -15.35 -7.31
N ASN A 70 0.86 -16.55 -7.44
CA ASN A 70 1.35 -17.56 -8.38
C ASN A 70 1.01 -17.16 -9.81
N ASP A 71 1.59 -17.83 -10.80
CA ASP A 71 1.37 -17.53 -12.22
C ASP A 71 -0.11 -17.66 -12.66
N ASP A 72 -0.86 -18.57 -12.05
CA ASP A 72 -2.29 -18.80 -12.27
C ASP A 72 -3.20 -17.87 -11.42
N GLN A 73 -2.62 -17.04 -10.56
CA GLN A 73 -3.31 -16.14 -9.63
C GLN A 73 -3.08 -14.65 -9.95
N ARG A 74 -2.44 -14.36 -11.08
CA ARG A 74 -2.06 -12.98 -11.44
C ARG A 74 -3.28 -12.06 -11.54
N GLY A 75 -3.23 -10.98 -10.75
CA GLY A 75 -4.27 -9.96 -10.68
C GLY A 75 -5.25 -10.13 -9.53
N LEU A 76 -5.15 -11.19 -8.71
CA LEU A 76 -6.06 -11.40 -7.57
C LEU A 76 -5.91 -10.32 -6.49
N ALA A 77 -4.70 -9.82 -6.23
CA ALA A 77 -4.49 -8.73 -5.28
C ALA A 77 -5.21 -7.44 -5.74
N HIS A 78 -5.17 -7.14 -7.03
CA HIS A 78 -5.85 -5.99 -7.62
C HIS A 78 -7.37 -6.20 -7.65
N LEU A 79 -7.84 -7.41 -7.96
CA LEU A 79 -9.26 -7.75 -7.88
C LEU A 79 -9.80 -7.57 -6.46
N LEU A 80 -9.05 -8.03 -5.44
CA LEU A 80 -9.44 -7.87 -4.05
C LEU A 80 -9.50 -6.38 -3.65
N GLU A 81 -8.62 -5.55 -4.21
CA GLU A 81 -8.68 -4.10 -4.02
C GLU A 81 -10.02 -3.54 -4.49
N HIS A 82 -10.50 -3.91 -5.68
CA HIS A 82 -11.81 -3.49 -6.19
C HIS A 82 -12.96 -3.98 -5.31
N LEU A 83 -12.93 -5.27 -4.93
CA LEU A 83 -13.97 -5.88 -4.12
C LEU A 83 -14.11 -5.22 -2.73
N ALA A 84 -13.06 -4.60 -2.21
CA ALA A 84 -13.10 -3.87 -0.95
C ALA A 84 -14.09 -2.68 -0.96
N PHE A 85 -14.49 -2.21 -2.14
CA PHE A 85 -15.47 -1.13 -2.31
C PHE A 85 -16.87 -1.62 -2.64
N ASN A 86 -17.06 -2.92 -2.95
CA ASN A 86 -18.34 -3.50 -3.38
C ASN A 86 -19.15 -4.11 -2.25
N GLY A 87 -18.62 -4.09 -1.04
CA GLY A 87 -19.30 -4.53 0.16
C GLY A 87 -18.38 -5.17 1.18
N THR A 88 -18.77 -4.99 2.42
CA THR A 88 -18.07 -5.55 3.57
C THR A 88 -19.06 -6.12 4.57
N ASP A 89 -18.57 -6.66 5.69
CA ASP A 89 -19.42 -7.21 6.73
C ASP A 89 -20.46 -6.21 7.24
N HIS A 90 -20.07 -4.95 7.46
CA HIS A 90 -20.92 -3.91 8.01
C HIS A 90 -21.46 -2.94 6.94
N PHE A 91 -20.85 -2.86 5.78
CA PHE A 91 -21.26 -1.96 4.71
C PHE A 91 -21.59 -2.77 3.46
N LYS A 92 -22.88 -3.00 3.20
CA LYS A 92 -23.34 -3.82 2.08
C LYS A 92 -23.40 -3.01 0.77
N GLY A 93 -22.97 -3.62 -0.32
CA GLY A 93 -22.97 -2.96 -1.64
C GLY A 93 -22.21 -1.63 -1.60
N ASN A 94 -22.82 -0.57 -2.09
CA ASN A 94 -22.22 0.77 -2.16
C ASN A 94 -22.29 1.56 -0.84
N SER A 95 -22.87 1.01 0.23
CA SER A 95 -23.15 1.77 1.45
C SER A 95 -21.90 2.34 2.13
N LEU A 96 -20.71 1.74 1.93
CA LEU A 96 -19.43 2.29 2.38
C LEU A 96 -19.13 3.63 1.68
N GLN A 97 -19.22 3.64 0.36
CA GLN A 97 -18.97 4.83 -0.45
C GLN A 97 -20.01 5.91 -0.16
N ASP A 98 -21.30 5.54 -0.08
CA ASP A 98 -22.42 6.44 0.24
C ASP A 98 -22.22 7.09 1.62
N TYR A 99 -21.81 6.29 2.62
CA TYR A 99 -21.51 6.80 3.95
C TYR A 99 -20.36 7.80 3.91
N LEU A 100 -19.22 7.45 3.33
CA LEU A 100 -18.05 8.33 3.24
C LEU A 100 -18.39 9.62 2.49
N GLN A 101 -19.16 9.53 1.40
CA GLN A 101 -19.62 10.69 0.65
C GLN A 101 -20.53 11.59 1.51
N SER A 102 -21.39 11.02 2.35
CA SER A 102 -22.29 11.76 3.24
C SER A 102 -21.54 12.61 4.28
N ILE A 103 -20.30 12.26 4.59
CA ILE A 103 -19.42 13.02 5.50
C ILE A 103 -18.36 13.86 4.78
N GLY A 104 -18.45 13.97 3.43
CA GLY A 104 -17.61 14.82 2.61
C GLY A 104 -16.39 14.15 1.97
N VAL A 105 -16.23 12.85 2.16
CA VAL A 105 -15.14 12.05 1.55
C VAL A 105 -15.61 11.51 0.20
N GLN A 106 -14.94 11.90 -0.90
CA GLN A 106 -15.34 11.59 -2.26
C GLN A 106 -14.40 10.58 -2.92
N TYR A 107 -14.95 9.58 -3.60
CA TYR A 107 -14.18 8.61 -4.38
C TYR A 107 -13.34 9.31 -5.46
N GLY A 108 -12.10 8.84 -5.65
CA GLY A 108 -11.14 9.38 -6.61
C GLY A 108 -10.48 10.71 -6.19
N ARG A 109 -11.02 11.40 -5.18
CA ARG A 109 -10.43 12.62 -4.63
C ARG A 109 -9.69 12.32 -3.31
N ASN A 110 -10.40 11.90 -2.31
CA ASN A 110 -9.87 11.63 -0.98
C ASN A 110 -10.31 10.28 -0.38
N LEU A 111 -10.93 9.42 -1.18
CA LEU A 111 -11.13 7.99 -0.97
C LEU A 111 -10.49 7.26 -2.14
N ASN A 112 -9.51 6.39 -1.89
CA ASN A 112 -8.82 5.65 -2.94
C ASN A 112 -8.10 4.41 -2.38
N ALA A 113 -7.59 3.57 -3.30
CA ALA A 113 -6.71 2.45 -2.99
C ALA A 113 -5.67 2.28 -4.11
N TYR A 114 -4.67 1.48 -3.87
CA TYR A 114 -3.74 1.01 -4.90
C TYR A 114 -3.09 -0.31 -4.51
N THR A 115 -2.89 -1.16 -5.51
CA THR A 115 -2.12 -2.40 -5.42
C THR A 115 -0.76 -2.21 -6.10
N ALA A 116 0.29 -2.56 -5.37
CA ALA A 116 1.67 -2.55 -5.84
C ALA A 116 2.28 -3.96 -5.79
N VAL A 117 3.57 -4.09 -6.08
CA VAL A 117 4.28 -5.37 -6.07
C VAL A 117 4.25 -6.03 -4.68
N GLU A 118 4.48 -5.25 -3.61
CA GLU A 118 4.66 -5.80 -2.25
C GLU A 118 3.52 -5.45 -1.29
N LYS A 119 2.57 -4.60 -1.70
CA LYS A 119 1.53 -4.10 -0.79
C LYS A 119 0.28 -3.66 -1.52
N THR A 120 -0.83 -3.70 -0.80
CA THR A 120 -2.09 -3.02 -1.14
C THR A 120 -2.42 -2.02 -0.04
N VAL A 121 -2.78 -0.81 -0.42
CA VAL A 121 -3.09 0.28 0.51
C VAL A 121 -4.46 0.85 0.19
N TYR A 122 -5.31 0.95 1.20
CA TYR A 122 -6.59 1.63 1.15
C TYR A 122 -6.51 2.86 2.05
N TYR A 123 -7.10 3.96 1.63
CA TYR A 123 -7.07 5.18 2.43
C TYR A 123 -8.22 6.12 2.11
N PHE A 124 -8.56 6.93 3.10
CA PHE A 124 -9.41 8.10 2.94
C PHE A 124 -8.92 9.22 3.86
N THR A 125 -9.05 10.45 3.36
CA THR A 125 -8.53 11.66 4.00
C THR A 125 -9.63 12.68 4.19
N ASP A 126 -9.32 13.73 4.94
CA ASP A 126 -10.23 14.85 5.20
C ASP A 126 -11.54 14.47 5.92
N VAL A 127 -11.51 13.38 6.69
CA VAL A 127 -12.66 12.96 7.51
C VAL A 127 -12.87 13.98 8.63
N PRO A 128 -14.07 14.57 8.77
CA PRO A 128 -14.35 15.52 9.84
C PRO A 128 -14.32 14.84 11.22
N THR A 129 -13.46 15.34 12.12
CA THR A 129 -13.33 14.82 13.50
C THR A 129 -14.27 15.49 14.50
N THR A 130 -15.02 16.47 14.08
CA THR A 130 -16.04 17.15 14.90
C THR A 130 -17.21 16.24 15.27
N ARG A 131 -17.36 15.11 14.56
CA ARG A 131 -18.34 14.05 14.85
C ARG A 131 -17.60 12.79 15.28
N THR A 132 -17.71 12.43 16.56
CA THR A 132 -17.09 11.19 17.08
C THR A 132 -17.57 9.94 16.34
N THR A 133 -18.85 9.88 15.96
CA THR A 133 -19.43 8.77 15.19
C THR A 133 -18.77 8.60 13.81
N ALA A 134 -18.26 9.68 13.21
CA ALA A 134 -17.53 9.57 11.94
C ALA A 134 -16.19 8.84 12.11
N VAL A 135 -15.48 9.13 13.18
CA VAL A 135 -14.20 8.44 13.50
C VAL A 135 -14.45 6.95 13.79
N ASP A 136 -15.48 6.63 14.58
CA ASP A 136 -15.82 5.23 14.91
C ASP A 136 -16.20 4.43 13.66
N SER A 137 -17.03 4.99 12.78
CA SER A 137 -17.39 4.35 11.52
C SER A 137 -16.17 4.18 10.59
N CYS A 138 -15.27 5.16 10.56
CA CYS A 138 -14.03 5.05 9.79
C CYS A 138 -13.11 3.95 10.33
N MET A 139 -13.01 3.78 11.63
CA MET A 139 -12.29 2.66 12.24
C MET A 139 -12.94 1.31 11.90
N LEU A 140 -14.28 1.25 11.86
CA LEU A 140 -15.00 0.07 11.43
C LEU A 140 -14.72 -0.28 9.95
N ILE A 141 -14.65 0.72 9.08
CA ILE A 141 -14.25 0.52 7.67
C ILE A 141 -12.84 -0.08 7.59
N LEU A 142 -11.87 0.46 8.35
CA LEU A 142 -10.51 -0.11 8.36
C LEU A 142 -10.51 -1.56 8.86
N LYS A 143 -11.32 -1.86 9.87
CA LYS A 143 -11.48 -3.24 10.36
C LYS A 143 -12.03 -4.16 9.26
N ASP A 144 -13.08 -3.74 8.58
CA ASP A 144 -13.69 -4.52 7.50
C ASP A 144 -12.72 -4.72 6.33
N TRP A 145 -11.97 -3.70 5.95
CA TRP A 145 -10.92 -3.85 4.94
C TRP A 145 -9.79 -4.79 5.36
N SER A 146 -9.60 -5.01 6.65
CA SER A 146 -8.60 -5.96 7.12
C SER A 146 -9.01 -7.42 7.00
N ASN A 147 -10.30 -7.76 7.17
CA ASN A 147 -10.79 -9.14 7.21
C ASN A 147 -12.29 -9.34 6.96
N GLY A 148 -13.00 -8.32 6.51
CA GLY A 148 -14.46 -8.36 6.35
C GLY A 148 -14.94 -7.98 4.93
N ILE A 149 -14.11 -8.13 3.91
CA ILE A 149 -14.51 -7.89 2.51
C ILE A 149 -15.47 -8.99 2.07
N SER A 150 -16.61 -8.59 1.49
CA SER A 150 -17.61 -9.52 0.96
C SER A 150 -17.16 -10.08 -0.39
N LEU A 151 -17.02 -11.39 -0.49
CA LEU A 151 -16.60 -12.08 -1.71
C LEU A 151 -17.81 -12.82 -2.32
N THR A 152 -18.78 -12.05 -2.82
CA THR A 152 -19.94 -12.63 -3.51
C THR A 152 -19.59 -12.97 -4.96
N GLU A 153 -20.19 -14.02 -5.51
CA GLU A 153 -19.95 -14.46 -6.88
C GLU A 153 -20.24 -13.34 -7.88
N ASP A 154 -21.37 -12.65 -7.74
CA ASP A 154 -21.76 -11.54 -8.61
C ASP A 154 -20.76 -10.39 -8.59
N ALA A 155 -20.24 -10.02 -7.40
CA ALA A 155 -19.25 -8.97 -7.29
C ALA A 155 -17.91 -9.38 -7.93
N ILE A 156 -17.48 -10.63 -7.70
CA ILE A 156 -16.26 -11.17 -8.31
C ILE A 156 -16.34 -11.16 -9.83
N GLU A 157 -17.44 -11.65 -10.39
CA GLU A 157 -17.63 -11.70 -11.86
C GLU A 157 -17.65 -10.29 -12.46
N SER A 158 -18.36 -9.35 -11.83
CA SER A 158 -18.44 -7.95 -12.26
C SER A 158 -17.09 -7.28 -12.24
N GLU A 159 -16.36 -7.36 -11.12
CA GLU A 159 -15.07 -6.69 -10.96
C GLU A 159 -13.95 -7.36 -11.76
N ARG A 160 -14.02 -8.65 -11.99
CA ARG A 160 -13.07 -9.33 -12.87
C ARG A 160 -13.05 -8.71 -14.28
N ASP A 161 -14.19 -8.38 -14.83
CA ASP A 161 -14.28 -7.76 -16.15
C ASP A 161 -13.74 -6.33 -16.14
N VAL A 162 -13.95 -5.58 -15.04
CA VAL A 162 -13.39 -4.23 -14.85
C VAL A 162 -11.86 -4.29 -14.80
N VAL A 163 -11.28 -5.15 -13.96
CA VAL A 163 -9.83 -5.34 -13.82
C VAL A 163 -9.20 -5.79 -15.15
N HIS A 164 -9.86 -6.70 -15.88
CA HIS A 164 -9.41 -7.11 -17.21
C HIS A 164 -9.39 -5.96 -18.22
N ASN A 165 -10.39 -5.09 -18.21
CA ASN A 165 -10.45 -3.93 -19.08
C ASN A 165 -9.37 -2.90 -18.72
N GLU A 166 -9.15 -2.65 -17.43
CA GLU A 166 -8.05 -1.79 -16.99
C GLU A 166 -6.68 -2.31 -17.42
N TYR A 167 -6.44 -3.60 -17.27
CA TYR A 167 -5.22 -4.23 -17.74
C TYR A 167 -5.01 -4.01 -19.25
N ARG A 168 -6.05 -4.24 -20.06
CA ARG A 168 -5.98 -4.00 -21.52
C ARG A 168 -5.66 -2.55 -21.86
N MET A 169 -6.22 -1.58 -21.15
CA MET A 169 -5.94 -0.16 -21.36
C MET A 169 -4.51 0.24 -20.96
N ARG A 170 -3.93 -0.45 -19.99
CA ARG A 170 -2.56 -0.19 -19.48
C ARG A 170 -1.46 -0.88 -20.28
N ILE A 171 -1.75 -1.88 -21.14
CA ILE A 171 -0.77 -2.59 -21.97
C ILE A 171 -0.24 -1.68 -23.08
N VAL A 172 0.54 -0.67 -22.71
CA VAL A 172 1.37 0.14 -23.61
C VAL A 172 2.80 -0.38 -23.65
N GLY A 173 3.62 0.09 -24.61
CA GLY A 173 5.00 -0.38 -24.76
C GLY A 173 5.84 -0.31 -23.49
N GLN A 174 5.71 0.76 -22.71
CA GLN A 174 6.39 0.96 -21.44
C GLN A 174 5.97 -0.10 -20.40
N GLN A 175 4.69 -0.38 -20.27
CA GLN A 175 4.18 -1.39 -19.33
C GLN A 175 4.73 -2.78 -19.66
N ARG A 176 4.75 -3.17 -20.94
CA ARG A 176 5.35 -4.45 -21.37
C ARG A 176 6.84 -4.55 -21.03
N MET A 177 7.59 -3.44 -21.08
CA MET A 177 9.00 -3.41 -20.66
C MET A 177 9.14 -3.66 -19.16
N ILE A 178 8.30 -3.00 -18.34
CA ILE A 178 8.27 -3.15 -16.89
C ILE A 178 7.97 -4.61 -16.53
N GLU A 179 6.91 -5.18 -17.06
CA GLU A 179 6.49 -6.57 -16.80
C GLU A 179 7.57 -7.61 -17.14
N ARG A 180 8.34 -7.37 -18.21
CA ARG A 180 9.49 -8.23 -18.56
C ARG A 180 10.70 -8.05 -17.63
N SER A 181 10.80 -6.91 -16.97
CA SER A 181 11.94 -6.58 -16.10
C SER A 181 11.69 -6.97 -14.65
N LEU A 182 10.44 -6.90 -14.17
CA LEU A 182 10.08 -7.21 -12.78
C LEU A 182 10.54 -8.60 -12.31
N PRO A 183 10.34 -9.69 -13.06
CA PRO A 183 10.81 -11.02 -12.65
C PRO A 183 12.33 -11.13 -12.50
N LYS A 184 13.09 -10.22 -13.12
CA LYS A 184 14.56 -10.15 -12.98
C LYS A 184 15.00 -9.33 -11.79
N LEU A 185 14.18 -8.37 -11.35
CA LEU A 185 14.46 -7.50 -10.20
C LEU A 185 14.03 -8.15 -8.88
N TYR A 186 12.96 -8.94 -8.92
CA TYR A 186 12.38 -9.62 -7.77
C TYR A 186 12.62 -11.14 -7.88
N GLN A 187 13.87 -11.53 -8.13
CA GLN A 187 14.28 -12.94 -8.04
C GLN A 187 14.36 -13.32 -6.56
N GLY A 188 13.37 -14.06 -6.07
CA GLY A 188 13.38 -14.74 -4.77
C GLY A 188 13.95 -16.13 -4.86
#